data_bb1f23aa5c6936ee5d9805af9e65e74d
#
_entry.id   bb1f23aa5c6936ee5d9805af9e65e74d
#
_cell.length_a   1.000
_cell.length_b   1.000
_cell.length_c   1.000
_cell.angle_alpha   90.00
_cell.angle_beta   90.00
_cell.angle_gamma   90.00
#
_symmetry.space_group_name_H-M   'P 1'
#
loop_
_entity.id
_entity.type
_entity.pdbx_description
1 polymer ?
#
loop_
_entity_poly.entity_id
_entity_poly.type
_entity_poly.pdbx_seq_one_letter_code
_entity_poly.pdbx_strand_id
1 'polypeptide(L)'
;LHYESARYRDGRQFIKKWRSSFGSSSNMLHHIDWHDALLSLKLNKKNEVFSIFEDLISNKDGVAPLEYLADNVSLLWYCIIKDINVPHTWNIEMHEYIEKHFPDIGFKFVDLHRSMLVASASHEIRENYFMKIESEDSHIKSTLKELTEGFISFFDGNYSDAIRYLDK
;
A
#
# COMPACT_ATOMS: atom_id res chain seq x y z
N LEU A 1 12.18 -9.23 -12.66
CA LEU A 1 12.36 -10.24 -13.72
C LEU A 1 11.56 -11.52 -13.45
N HIS A 2 11.72 -12.20 -12.29
CA HIS A 2 10.95 -13.42 -11.95
C HIS A 2 9.45 -13.18 -11.83
N TYR A 3 9.04 -12.04 -11.30
CA TYR A 3 7.64 -11.67 -11.17
C TYR A 3 6.96 -11.49 -12.54
N GLU A 4 7.59 -10.76 -13.44
CA GLU A 4 7.09 -10.48 -14.79
C GLU A 4 7.08 -11.71 -15.70
N SER A 5 8.03 -12.63 -15.50
CA SER A 5 8.11 -13.90 -16.23
C SER A 5 7.27 -15.02 -15.62
N ALA A 6 6.41 -14.73 -14.64
CA ALA A 6 5.56 -15.67 -13.92
C ALA A 6 6.32 -16.83 -13.21
N ARG A 7 7.63 -16.68 -12.98
CA ARG A 7 8.45 -17.66 -12.26
C ARG A 7 8.44 -17.37 -10.75
N TYR A 8 7.28 -17.36 -10.15
CA TYR A 8 7.08 -16.92 -8.78
C TYR A 8 7.78 -17.80 -7.74
N ARG A 9 7.82 -19.14 -7.96
CA ARG A 9 8.52 -20.07 -7.04
C ARG A 9 10.03 -19.83 -7.07
N ASP A 10 10.60 -19.68 -8.27
CA ASP A 10 12.03 -19.43 -8.47
C ASP A 10 12.41 -18.07 -7.85
N GLY A 11 11.57 -17.05 -8.04
CA GLY A 11 11.76 -15.73 -7.44
C GLY A 11 11.83 -15.80 -5.91
N ARG A 12 10.91 -16.52 -5.27
CA ARG A 12 10.92 -16.71 -3.82
C ARG A 12 12.16 -17.48 -3.33
N GLN A 13 12.57 -18.53 -4.03
CA GLN A 13 13.79 -19.26 -3.67
C GLN A 13 15.02 -18.36 -3.78
N PHE A 14 15.08 -17.53 -4.82
CA PHE A 14 16.15 -16.56 -5.00
C PHE A 14 16.19 -15.55 -3.84
N ILE A 15 15.05 -14.95 -3.48
CA ILE A 15 14.95 -14.00 -2.36
C ILE A 15 15.39 -14.65 -1.05
N LYS A 16 14.90 -15.84 -0.72
CA LYS A 16 15.28 -16.55 0.51
C LYS A 16 16.77 -16.85 0.58
N LYS A 17 17.38 -17.29 -0.53
CA LYS A 17 18.81 -17.54 -0.61
C LYS A 17 19.60 -16.24 -0.47
N TRP A 18 19.18 -15.18 -1.14
CA TRP A 18 19.82 -13.87 -1.07
C TRP A 18 19.74 -13.29 0.35
N ARG A 19 18.55 -13.31 0.97
CA ARG A 19 18.32 -12.81 2.33
C ARG A 19 19.22 -13.48 3.36
N SER A 20 19.45 -14.79 3.25
CA SER A 20 20.34 -15.52 4.17
C SER A 20 21.80 -15.07 4.11
N SER A 21 22.20 -14.39 3.04
CA SER A 21 23.55 -13.87 2.82
C SER A 21 23.74 -12.43 3.31
N PHE A 22 22.65 -11.74 3.66
CA PHE A 22 22.66 -10.36 4.12
C PHE A 22 22.45 -10.27 5.63
N GLY A 23 23.21 -9.41 6.29
CA GLY A 23 23.00 -9.08 7.70
C GLY A 23 21.67 -8.37 7.92
N SER A 24 21.12 -8.47 9.14
CA SER A 24 19.81 -7.93 9.53
C SER A 24 19.66 -6.39 9.48
N SER A 25 20.72 -5.67 9.14
CA SER A 25 20.77 -4.19 9.18
C SER A 25 20.71 -3.50 7.80
N SER A 26 20.33 -4.22 6.75
CA SER A 26 20.23 -3.61 5.41
C SER A 26 18.89 -2.91 5.23
N ASN A 27 18.91 -1.62 4.90
CA ASN A 27 17.71 -0.83 4.55
C ASN A 27 16.89 -1.47 3.40
N MET A 28 17.55 -2.26 2.55
CA MET A 28 16.89 -2.98 1.45
C MET A 28 16.07 -4.20 1.90
N LEU A 29 16.23 -4.68 3.15
CA LEU A 29 15.53 -5.89 3.59
C LEU A 29 14.01 -5.71 3.59
N HIS A 30 13.53 -4.55 4.03
CA HIS A 30 12.11 -4.23 4.04
C HIS A 30 11.50 -4.37 2.62
N HIS A 31 12.12 -3.72 1.65
CA HIS A 31 11.68 -3.77 0.26
C HIS A 31 11.77 -5.18 -0.35
N ILE A 32 12.79 -5.94 -0.01
CA ILE A 32 12.94 -7.35 -0.45
C ILE A 32 11.87 -8.25 0.16
N ASP A 33 11.49 -8.03 1.41
CA ASP A 33 10.40 -8.76 2.06
C ASP A 33 9.05 -8.42 1.43
N TRP A 34 8.83 -7.16 1.06
CA TRP A 34 7.68 -6.75 0.25
C TRP A 34 7.63 -7.54 -1.09
N HIS A 35 8.75 -7.70 -1.79
CA HIS A 35 8.79 -8.54 -2.99
C HIS A 35 8.46 -10.01 -2.70
N ASP A 36 8.90 -10.60 -1.57
CA ASP A 36 8.52 -11.96 -1.18
C ASP A 36 7.01 -12.06 -0.90
N ALA A 37 6.41 -11.03 -0.29
CA ALA A 37 4.98 -10.96 -0.09
C ALA A 37 4.20 -10.93 -1.41
N LEU A 38 4.64 -10.13 -2.39
CA LEU A 38 4.00 -10.09 -3.72
C LEU A 38 4.08 -11.45 -4.45
N LEU A 39 5.23 -12.11 -4.38
CA LEU A 39 5.39 -13.46 -4.95
C LEU A 39 4.52 -14.48 -4.22
N SER A 40 4.36 -14.34 -2.90
CA SER A 40 3.48 -15.18 -2.09
C SER A 40 2.01 -14.98 -2.46
N LEU A 41 1.58 -13.72 -2.73
CA LEU A 41 0.24 -13.42 -3.25
C LEU A 41 -0.02 -14.11 -4.60
N LYS A 42 0.95 -14.09 -5.51
CA LYS A 42 0.83 -14.80 -6.80
C LYS A 42 0.75 -16.31 -6.65
N LEU A 43 1.31 -16.86 -5.58
CA LEU A 43 1.26 -18.29 -5.26
C LEU A 43 0.07 -18.68 -4.38
N ASN A 44 -0.85 -17.73 -4.09
CA ASN A 44 -2.00 -17.90 -3.21
C ASN A 44 -1.64 -18.37 -1.77
N LYS A 45 -0.48 -17.92 -1.26
CA LYS A 45 0.04 -18.27 0.05
C LYS A 45 -0.33 -17.23 1.10
N LYS A 46 -1.63 -17.09 1.37
CA LYS A 46 -2.20 -16.05 2.25
C LYS A 46 -1.49 -15.96 3.61
N ASN A 47 -1.29 -17.07 4.30
CA ASN A 47 -0.68 -17.07 5.63
C ASN A 47 0.77 -16.56 5.60
N GLU A 48 1.53 -16.85 4.54
CA GLU A 48 2.88 -16.33 4.37
C GLU A 48 2.88 -14.82 4.10
N VAL A 49 1.90 -14.31 3.33
CA VAL A 49 1.72 -12.87 3.13
C VAL A 49 1.44 -12.16 4.46
N PHE A 50 0.57 -12.71 5.29
CA PHE A 50 0.24 -12.13 6.59
C PHE A 50 1.45 -12.09 7.52
N SER A 51 2.18 -13.20 7.62
CA SER A 51 3.40 -13.23 8.44
C SER A 51 4.44 -12.21 7.96
N ILE A 52 4.65 -12.09 6.64
CA ILE A 52 5.59 -11.10 6.10
C ILE A 52 5.10 -9.68 6.38
N PHE A 53 3.81 -9.41 6.24
CA PHE A 53 3.26 -8.07 6.51
C PHE A 53 3.39 -7.68 7.99
N GLU A 54 3.12 -8.59 8.90
CA GLU A 54 3.32 -8.37 10.34
C GLU A 54 4.79 -8.06 10.66
N ASP A 55 5.72 -8.77 10.01
CA ASP A 55 7.16 -8.49 10.13
C ASP A 55 7.53 -7.11 9.57
N LEU A 56 6.96 -6.72 8.40
CA LEU A 56 7.18 -5.41 7.77
C LEU A 56 6.70 -4.26 8.66
N ILE A 57 5.50 -4.38 9.23
CA ILE A 57 4.94 -3.37 10.14
C ILE A 57 5.78 -3.25 11.43
N SER A 58 6.21 -4.38 11.98
CA SER A 58 6.94 -4.41 13.25
C SER A 58 8.38 -3.89 13.12
N ASN A 59 9.02 -4.07 11.96
CA ASN A 59 10.42 -3.74 11.71
C ASN A 59 10.58 -2.45 10.90
N LYS A 60 10.06 -1.34 11.42
CA LYS A 60 10.12 -0.02 10.78
C LYS A 60 11.41 0.77 11.06
N ASP A 61 12.21 0.33 12.03
CA ASP A 61 13.42 1.04 12.42
C ASP A 61 14.49 0.97 11.32
N GLY A 62 14.99 2.13 10.91
CA GLY A 62 16.00 2.25 9.85
C GLY A 62 15.45 2.21 8.43
N VAL A 63 14.15 2.02 8.23
CA VAL A 63 13.50 2.12 6.91
C VAL A 63 13.16 3.58 6.62
N ALA A 64 13.44 4.03 5.39
CA ALA A 64 13.05 5.38 4.97
C ALA A 64 11.52 5.52 5.02
N PRO A 65 10.96 6.61 5.59
CA PRO A 65 9.53 6.75 5.78
C PRO A 65 8.69 6.59 4.50
N LEU A 66 9.19 7.06 3.35
CA LEU A 66 8.51 6.91 2.07
C LEU A 66 8.50 5.46 1.57
N GLU A 67 9.59 4.72 1.77
CA GLU A 67 9.69 3.31 1.40
C GLU A 67 8.74 2.48 2.27
N TYR A 68 8.77 2.71 3.59
CA TYR A 68 7.86 2.05 4.52
C TYR A 68 6.39 2.26 4.14
N LEU A 69 6.00 3.52 3.86
CA LEU A 69 4.65 3.85 3.43
C LEU A 69 4.27 3.14 2.13
N ALA A 70 5.10 3.28 1.10
CA ALA A 70 4.81 2.77 -0.23
C ALA A 70 4.67 1.24 -0.24
N ASP A 71 5.60 0.53 0.37
CA ASP A 71 5.61 -0.92 0.39
C ASP A 71 4.40 -1.48 1.15
N ASN A 72 4.11 -0.95 2.34
CA ASN A 72 3.00 -1.45 3.15
C ASN A 72 1.63 -1.12 2.55
N VAL A 73 1.40 0.12 2.11
CA VAL A 73 0.11 0.51 1.52
C VAL A 73 -0.13 -0.21 0.19
N SER A 74 0.90 -0.34 -0.66
CA SER A 74 0.75 -1.08 -1.91
C SER A 74 0.47 -2.57 -1.67
N LEU A 75 1.08 -3.19 -0.66
CA LEU A 75 0.80 -4.58 -0.30
C LEU A 75 -0.65 -4.77 0.19
N LEU A 76 -1.15 -3.85 1.02
CA LEU A 76 -2.56 -3.84 1.42
C LEU A 76 -3.47 -3.76 0.19
N TRP A 77 -3.16 -2.87 -0.75
CA TRP A 77 -3.92 -2.70 -1.98
C TRP A 77 -3.88 -3.96 -2.87
N TYR A 78 -2.72 -4.61 -3.01
CA TYR A 78 -2.63 -5.89 -3.70
C TYR A 78 -3.47 -6.99 -3.05
N CYS A 79 -3.59 -6.98 -1.72
CA CYS A 79 -4.50 -7.90 -1.01
C CYS A 79 -5.97 -7.62 -1.38
N ILE A 80 -6.37 -6.34 -1.41
CA ILE A 80 -7.72 -5.92 -1.83
C ILE A 80 -8.03 -6.39 -3.26
N ILE A 81 -7.13 -6.12 -4.22
CA ILE A 81 -7.28 -6.58 -5.62
C ILE A 81 -7.44 -8.10 -5.72
N LYS A 82 -6.87 -8.85 -4.78
CA LYS A 82 -6.94 -10.31 -4.72
C LYS A 82 -8.10 -10.85 -3.89
N ASP A 83 -9.00 -9.97 -3.43
CA ASP A 83 -10.10 -10.33 -2.54
C ASP A 83 -9.62 -11.08 -1.28
N ILE A 84 -8.48 -10.63 -0.74
CA ILE A 84 -7.93 -11.14 0.51
C ILE A 84 -8.33 -10.21 1.64
N ASN A 85 -9.17 -10.70 2.53
CA ASN A 85 -9.55 -9.96 3.73
C ASN A 85 -8.34 -9.84 4.67
N VAL A 86 -7.86 -8.62 4.86
CA VAL A 86 -6.74 -8.27 5.77
C VAL A 86 -7.26 -7.83 7.14
N PRO A 87 -6.49 -8.01 8.21
CA PRO A 87 -6.85 -7.46 9.52
C PRO A 87 -7.06 -5.94 9.47
N HIS A 88 -8.16 -5.48 10.05
CA HIS A 88 -8.48 -4.04 10.08
C HIS A 88 -7.41 -3.20 10.80
N THR A 89 -6.72 -3.80 11.77
CA THR A 89 -5.60 -3.18 12.50
C THR A 89 -4.47 -2.69 11.58
N TRP A 90 -4.21 -3.39 10.47
CA TRP A 90 -3.17 -2.99 9.51
C TRP A 90 -3.51 -1.67 8.81
N ASN A 91 -4.79 -1.48 8.48
CA ASN A 91 -5.26 -0.23 7.87
C ASN A 91 -5.15 0.94 8.87
N ILE A 92 -5.55 0.72 10.12
CA ILE A 92 -5.43 1.72 11.20
C ILE A 92 -3.98 2.13 11.38
N GLU A 93 -3.07 1.17 11.49
CA GLU A 93 -1.64 1.45 11.72
C GLU A 93 -1.02 2.27 10.58
N MET A 94 -1.41 1.99 9.33
CA MET A 94 -0.95 2.78 8.19
C MET A 94 -1.53 4.19 8.18
N HIS A 95 -2.78 4.38 8.61
CA HIS A 95 -3.37 5.71 8.78
C HIS A 95 -2.63 6.52 9.84
N GLU A 96 -2.38 5.93 11.01
CA GLU A 96 -1.62 6.58 12.10
C GLU A 96 -0.19 6.93 11.64
N TYR A 97 0.42 6.05 10.86
CA TYR A 97 1.76 6.29 10.30
C TYR A 97 1.77 7.50 9.36
N ILE A 98 0.81 7.59 8.44
CA ILE A 98 0.70 8.73 7.51
C ILE A 98 0.45 10.02 8.26
N GLU A 99 -0.49 10.05 9.19
CA GLU A 99 -0.80 11.26 9.96
C GLU A 99 0.38 11.74 10.80
N LYS A 100 1.22 10.82 11.28
CA LYS A 100 2.42 11.15 12.06
C LYS A 100 3.57 11.67 11.22
N HIS A 101 3.84 11.07 10.05
CA HIS A 101 5.04 11.33 9.27
C HIS A 101 4.80 12.26 8.07
N PHE A 102 3.57 12.37 7.61
CA PHE A 102 3.16 13.13 6.44
C PHE A 102 1.80 13.80 6.68
N PRO A 103 1.67 14.69 7.68
CA PRO A 103 0.36 15.26 8.06
C PRO A 103 -0.26 16.12 6.96
N ASP A 104 0.57 16.74 6.12
CA ASP A 104 0.12 17.70 5.10
C ASP A 104 -0.21 16.99 3.77
N ILE A 105 -1.06 17.64 2.99
CA ILE A 105 -1.36 17.31 1.59
C ILE A 105 -0.42 18.09 0.67
N GLY A 106 -0.21 17.60 -0.56
CA GLY A 106 0.61 18.26 -1.59
C GLY A 106 1.86 17.49 -1.98
N PHE A 107 2.20 16.43 -1.27
CA PHE A 107 3.26 15.52 -1.68
C PHE A 107 2.66 14.37 -2.50
N LYS A 108 2.58 14.54 -3.82
CA LYS A 108 1.86 13.66 -4.76
C LYS A 108 2.06 12.17 -4.54
N PHE A 109 3.27 11.74 -4.21
CA PHE A 109 3.58 10.33 -3.97
C PHE A 109 2.89 9.80 -2.69
N VAL A 110 2.92 10.58 -1.62
CA VAL A 110 2.24 10.25 -0.36
C VAL A 110 0.72 10.32 -0.55
N ASP A 111 0.23 11.35 -1.25
CA ASP A 111 -1.19 11.56 -1.47
C ASP A 111 -1.82 10.43 -2.30
N LEU A 112 -1.09 9.85 -3.25
CA LEU A 112 -1.50 8.65 -3.97
C LEU A 112 -1.73 7.48 -2.99
N HIS A 113 -0.76 7.18 -2.13
CA HIS A 113 -0.86 6.09 -1.18
C HIS A 113 -1.92 6.35 -0.09
N ARG A 114 -2.06 7.61 0.34
CA ARG A 114 -3.12 8.02 1.25
C ARG A 114 -4.50 7.79 0.62
N SER A 115 -4.71 8.15 -0.63
CA SER A 115 -5.97 7.92 -1.35
C SER A 115 -6.31 6.43 -1.47
N MET A 116 -5.31 5.58 -1.74
CA MET A 116 -5.48 4.12 -1.74
C MET A 116 -5.92 3.59 -0.36
N LEU A 117 -5.30 4.09 0.70
CA LEU A 117 -5.60 3.68 2.06
C LEU A 117 -6.99 4.15 2.51
N VAL A 118 -7.34 5.40 2.23
CA VAL A 118 -8.64 6.01 2.53
C VAL A 118 -9.78 5.25 1.86
N ALA A 119 -9.56 4.69 0.67
CA ALA A 119 -10.57 3.92 -0.04
C ALA A 119 -11.11 2.72 0.74
N SER A 120 -10.29 2.10 1.59
CA SER A 120 -10.69 0.96 2.44
C SER A 120 -11.02 1.36 3.88
N ALA A 121 -11.02 2.66 4.19
CA ALA A 121 -11.23 3.18 5.54
C ALA A 121 -12.72 3.37 5.88
N SER A 122 -13.00 3.69 7.15
CA SER A 122 -14.34 4.04 7.61
C SER A 122 -14.85 5.32 6.95
N HIS A 123 -16.16 5.51 6.94
CA HIS A 123 -16.81 6.72 6.41
C HIS A 123 -16.23 8.00 7.07
N GLU A 124 -16.02 7.99 8.38
CA GLU A 124 -15.46 9.12 9.12
C GLU A 124 -14.05 9.51 8.62
N ILE A 125 -13.18 8.51 8.37
CA ILE A 125 -11.84 8.78 7.83
C ILE A 125 -11.93 9.32 6.40
N ARG A 126 -12.82 8.77 5.57
CA ARG A 126 -13.07 9.27 4.20
C ARG A 126 -13.51 10.75 4.24
N GLU A 127 -14.49 11.08 5.06
CA GLU A 127 -14.98 12.46 5.19
C GLU A 127 -13.90 13.42 5.68
N ASN A 128 -13.15 13.05 6.72
CA ASN A 128 -12.05 13.86 7.23
C ASN A 128 -10.98 14.13 6.14
N TYR A 129 -10.67 13.14 5.33
CA TYR A 129 -9.73 13.34 4.23
C TYR A 129 -10.29 14.27 3.15
N PHE A 130 -11.56 14.14 2.77
CA PHE A 130 -12.19 15.09 1.84
C PHE A 130 -12.23 16.51 2.38
N MET A 131 -12.45 16.71 3.69
CA MET A 131 -12.36 18.04 4.30
C MET A 131 -10.94 18.63 4.19
N LYS A 132 -9.90 17.82 4.38
CA LYS A 132 -8.50 18.24 4.14
C LYS A 132 -8.30 18.66 2.68
N ILE A 133 -8.75 17.86 1.72
CA ILE A 133 -8.67 18.16 0.28
C ILE A 133 -9.39 19.47 -0.05
N GLU A 134 -10.55 19.74 0.55
CA GLU A 134 -11.32 20.97 0.29
C GLU A 134 -10.58 22.25 0.72
N SER A 135 -9.62 22.17 1.64
CA SER A 135 -8.81 23.32 2.08
C SER A 135 -7.64 23.63 1.13
N GLU A 136 -7.36 22.77 0.14
CA GLU A 136 -6.22 22.90 -0.77
C GLU A 136 -6.51 23.82 -1.98
N ASP A 137 -5.45 24.16 -2.71
CA ASP A 137 -5.54 24.88 -3.98
C ASP A 137 -6.42 24.13 -5.00
N SER A 138 -7.10 24.86 -5.85
CA SER A 138 -8.07 24.31 -6.82
C SER A 138 -7.54 23.17 -7.69
N HIS A 139 -6.28 23.26 -8.11
CA HIS A 139 -5.65 22.22 -8.95
C HIS A 139 -5.36 20.94 -8.17
N ILE A 140 -4.75 21.05 -6.99
CA ILE A 140 -4.47 19.91 -6.11
C ILE A 140 -5.79 19.26 -5.69
N LYS A 141 -6.74 20.07 -5.26
CA LYS A 141 -8.08 19.64 -4.86
C LYS A 141 -8.76 18.76 -5.91
N SER A 142 -8.84 19.23 -7.16
CA SER A 142 -9.51 18.50 -8.23
C SER A 142 -8.86 17.14 -8.45
N THR A 143 -7.53 17.11 -8.58
CA THR A 143 -6.78 15.88 -8.84
C THR A 143 -6.92 14.87 -7.70
N LEU A 144 -6.79 15.31 -6.46
CA LEU A 144 -6.89 14.40 -5.31
C LEU A 144 -8.31 13.88 -5.08
N LYS A 145 -9.32 14.73 -5.32
CA LYS A 145 -10.72 14.30 -5.27
C LYS A 145 -10.98 13.17 -6.27
N GLU A 146 -10.63 13.39 -7.54
CA GLU A 146 -10.84 12.39 -8.60
C GLU A 146 -10.08 11.10 -8.30
N LEU A 147 -8.82 11.19 -7.87
CA LEU A 147 -8.01 10.04 -7.50
C LEU A 147 -8.64 9.25 -6.35
N THR A 148 -9.06 9.94 -5.28
CA THR A 148 -9.64 9.29 -4.10
C THR A 148 -10.99 8.65 -4.43
N GLU A 149 -11.87 9.37 -5.15
CA GLU A 149 -13.15 8.82 -5.61
C GLU A 149 -12.97 7.59 -6.51
N GLY A 150 -11.94 7.60 -7.35
CA GLY A 150 -11.60 6.46 -8.19
C GLY A 150 -11.23 5.22 -7.37
N PHE A 151 -10.38 5.36 -6.36
CA PHE A 151 -10.03 4.25 -5.48
C PHE A 151 -11.20 3.79 -4.61
N ILE A 152 -12.02 4.72 -4.09
CA ILE A 152 -13.24 4.38 -3.34
C ILE A 152 -14.21 3.61 -4.22
N SER A 153 -14.47 4.10 -5.44
CA SER A 153 -15.35 3.43 -6.40
C SER A 153 -14.86 2.02 -6.75
N PHE A 154 -13.55 1.84 -6.90
CA PHE A 154 -12.96 0.52 -7.12
C PHE A 154 -13.18 -0.40 -5.92
N PHE A 155 -12.92 0.09 -4.71
CA PHE A 155 -13.08 -0.68 -3.48
C PHE A 155 -14.53 -1.10 -3.24
N ASP A 156 -15.46 -0.19 -3.53
CA ASP A 156 -16.91 -0.42 -3.39
C ASP A 156 -17.51 -1.25 -4.55
N GLY A 157 -16.67 -1.72 -5.52
CA GLY A 157 -17.08 -2.56 -6.65
C GLY A 157 -17.72 -1.79 -7.81
N ASN A 158 -17.72 -0.47 -7.78
CA ASN A 158 -18.26 0.41 -8.82
C ASN A 158 -17.22 0.67 -9.92
N TYR A 159 -16.81 -0.38 -10.64
CA TYR A 159 -15.70 -0.32 -11.59
C TYR A 159 -15.89 0.67 -12.74
N SER A 160 -17.12 0.92 -13.18
CA SER A 160 -17.42 1.92 -14.22
C SER A 160 -17.06 3.33 -13.76
N ASP A 161 -17.39 3.68 -12.52
CA ASP A 161 -17.03 4.97 -11.92
C ASP A 161 -15.54 5.04 -11.62
N ALA A 162 -14.93 3.96 -11.13
CA ALA A 162 -13.49 3.89 -10.92
C ALA A 162 -12.71 4.20 -12.20
N ILE A 163 -13.07 3.58 -13.33
CA ILE A 163 -12.46 3.85 -14.64
C ILE A 163 -12.64 5.33 -15.01
N ARG A 164 -13.86 5.87 -14.89
CA ARG A 164 -14.16 7.27 -15.23
C ARG A 164 -13.29 8.26 -14.45
N TYR A 165 -12.97 7.95 -13.20
CA TYR A 165 -12.15 8.81 -12.35
C TYR A 165 -10.64 8.62 -12.58
N LEU A 166 -10.18 7.38 -12.81
CA LEU A 166 -8.75 7.05 -12.87
C LEU A 166 -8.15 7.10 -14.29
N ASP A 167 -8.97 7.21 -15.33
CA ASP A 167 -8.55 7.26 -16.76
C ASP A 167 -8.46 8.71 -17.28
N LYS A 168 -8.16 9.68 -16.42
CA LYS A 168 -7.97 11.10 -16.74
C LYS A 168 -6.50 11.50 -16.64
#